data_cdfd986e5d97bef3841ce124e4ee5f2f
#
_entry.id   cdfd986e5d97bef3841ce124e4ee5f2f
#
_cell.length_a   1.000
_cell.length_b   1.000
_cell.length_c   1.000
_cell.angle_alpha   90.00
_cell.angle_beta   90.00
_cell.angle_gamma   90.00
#
_symmetry.space_group_name_H-M   'P 1'
#
loop_
_entity.id
_entity.type
_entity.pdbx_description
1 polymer ?
#
loop_
_entity_poly.entity_id
_entity_poly.type
_entity_poly.pdbx_seq_one_letter_code
_entity_poly.pdbx_strand_id
1 'polypeptide(L)'
;IRRVYLCPSGCGGGTAGLQAGEAELVIPRTRDCLDILLSGEKLSALKRDIRGVFMTASWAAYTKNSEIDYDRVIARMGKEAGRDYLRRLYRLIRDFYLIDTGCYDLRPVEAYVAPLAELVEASVTVVPGPCGILHKMAAGRIDEDFLILSPGETVPKDGFLPNV
;
A
#
# COMPACT_ATOMS: atom_id res chain seq x y z
N ILE A 1 26.32 -10.58 -10.42
CA ILE A 1 24.86 -10.66 -10.18
C ILE A 1 24.19 -10.88 -11.53
N ARG A 2 23.36 -11.90 -11.68
CA ARG A 2 22.66 -12.18 -12.95
C ARG A 2 21.24 -11.63 -12.97
N ARG A 3 20.60 -11.52 -11.82
CA ARG A 3 19.21 -11.06 -11.66
C ARG A 3 19.04 -10.20 -10.43
N VAL A 4 18.29 -9.11 -10.56
CA VAL A 4 17.90 -8.20 -9.47
C VAL A 4 16.39 -8.23 -9.33
N TYR A 5 15.91 -8.45 -8.13
CA TYR A 5 14.50 -8.32 -7.77
C TYR A 5 14.26 -6.93 -7.18
N LEU A 6 13.40 -6.15 -7.81
CA LEU A 6 13.03 -4.83 -7.35
C LEU A 6 11.61 -4.87 -6.80
N CYS A 7 11.45 -4.84 -5.49
CA CYS A 7 10.14 -4.92 -4.83
C CYS A 7 9.27 -3.66 -5.00
N PRO A 8 9.79 -2.42 -4.95
CA PRO A 8 9.01 -1.25 -5.36
C PRO A 8 8.47 -1.42 -6.77
N SER A 9 7.20 -1.09 -6.94
CA SER A 9 6.44 -1.34 -8.17
C SER A 9 5.97 -0.03 -8.82
N GLY A 10 4.78 0.03 -9.39
CA GLY A 10 4.26 1.20 -10.08
C GLY A 10 4.19 2.50 -9.28
N CYS A 11 4.06 2.42 -7.99
CA CYS A 11 3.96 3.44 -6.95
C CYS A 11 4.16 4.91 -7.42
N GLY A 12 3.10 5.55 -7.93
CA GLY A 12 3.19 6.90 -8.46
C GLY A 12 4.07 7.06 -9.72
N GLY A 13 4.40 5.97 -10.40
CA GLY A 13 5.29 5.98 -11.58
C GLY A 13 6.79 6.00 -11.22
N GLY A 14 7.14 5.78 -9.94
CA GLY A 14 8.52 5.92 -9.47
C GLY A 14 9.54 4.97 -10.08
N THR A 15 9.10 3.86 -10.66
CA THR A 15 9.97 2.91 -11.38
C THR A 15 9.95 3.08 -12.89
N ALA A 16 8.99 3.85 -13.44
CA ALA A 16 8.91 4.08 -14.87
C ALA A 16 10.16 4.81 -15.40
N GLY A 17 10.73 4.32 -16.49
CA GLY A 17 11.96 4.86 -17.06
C GLY A 17 13.26 4.38 -16.39
N LEU A 18 13.18 3.57 -15.32
CA LEU A 18 14.36 2.92 -14.75
C LEU A 18 14.94 1.95 -15.79
N GLN A 19 16.24 2.04 -16.03
CA GLN A 19 16.94 1.15 -16.96
C GLN A 19 17.56 -0.03 -16.22
N ALA A 20 17.35 -1.23 -16.72
CA ALA A 20 18.08 -2.40 -16.28
C ALA A 20 19.57 -2.23 -16.67
N GLY A 21 20.48 -2.39 -15.68
CA GLY A 21 21.91 -2.32 -15.91
C GLY A 21 22.44 -3.57 -16.62
N GLU A 22 23.49 -4.17 -16.08
CA GLU A 22 24.10 -5.40 -16.64
C GLU A 22 23.36 -6.69 -16.21
N ALA A 23 22.42 -6.60 -15.26
CA ALA A 23 21.64 -7.72 -14.78
C ALA A 23 20.19 -7.66 -15.26
N GLU A 24 19.56 -8.82 -15.38
CA GLU A 24 18.10 -8.91 -15.58
C GLU A 24 17.38 -8.28 -14.39
N LEU A 25 16.36 -7.46 -14.65
CA LEU A 25 15.56 -6.81 -13.63
C LEU A 25 14.15 -7.41 -13.60
N VAL A 26 13.71 -7.84 -12.42
CA VAL A 26 12.39 -8.42 -12.18
C VAL A 26 11.60 -7.54 -11.24
N ILE A 27 10.44 -7.05 -11.69
CA ILE A 27 9.59 -6.11 -10.96
C ILE A 27 8.15 -6.65 -10.92
N PRO A 28 7.48 -6.68 -9.75
CA PRO A 28 6.05 -7.01 -9.71
C PRO A 28 5.22 -5.98 -10.49
N ARG A 29 4.21 -6.45 -11.24
CA ARG A 29 3.27 -5.58 -11.99
C ARG A 29 2.22 -4.92 -11.10
N THR A 30 2.47 -4.77 -9.82
CA THR A 30 1.56 -4.16 -8.84
C THR A 30 1.48 -2.64 -9.01
N ARG A 31 0.36 -2.03 -8.68
CA ARG A 31 0.17 -0.56 -8.70
C ARG A 31 1.02 0.14 -7.65
N ASP A 32 1.06 -0.46 -6.45
CA ASP A 32 1.73 0.08 -5.28
C ASP A 32 2.04 -1.03 -4.25
N CYS A 33 2.58 -0.64 -3.10
CA CYS A 33 2.91 -1.55 -2.02
C CYS A 33 1.70 -2.26 -1.39
N LEU A 34 0.49 -1.68 -1.46
CA LEU A 34 -0.72 -2.33 -0.96
C LEU A 34 -1.06 -3.56 -1.79
N ASP A 35 -0.93 -3.48 -3.11
CA ASP A 35 -1.14 -4.64 -3.98
C ASP A 35 -0.17 -5.78 -3.67
N ILE A 36 1.06 -5.46 -3.29
CA ILE A 36 2.06 -6.46 -2.87
C ILE A 36 1.58 -7.21 -1.62
N LEU A 37 1.04 -6.48 -0.63
CA LEU A 37 0.56 -7.06 0.62
C LEU A 37 -0.74 -7.85 0.43
N LEU A 38 -1.67 -7.29 -0.37
CA LEU A 38 -3.01 -7.85 -0.57
C LEU A 38 -3.05 -8.96 -1.65
N SER A 39 -1.99 -9.13 -2.44
CA SER A 39 -1.96 -10.13 -3.52
C SER A 39 -2.00 -11.55 -2.99
N GLY A 40 -2.86 -12.37 -3.61
CA GLY A 40 -2.87 -13.81 -3.48
C GLY A 40 -1.97 -14.49 -4.51
N GLU A 41 -2.36 -15.70 -4.97
CA GLU A 41 -1.61 -16.48 -5.95
C GLU A 41 -1.53 -15.82 -7.34
N LYS A 42 -2.54 -15.03 -7.72
CA LYS A 42 -2.58 -14.32 -9.00
C LYS A 42 -2.91 -12.85 -8.79
N LEU A 43 -2.09 -11.99 -9.35
CA LEU A 43 -2.30 -10.55 -9.28
C LEU A 43 -3.57 -10.11 -10.01
N SER A 44 -3.92 -10.80 -11.12
CA SER A 44 -5.15 -10.55 -11.87
C SER A 44 -6.45 -10.78 -11.08
N ALA A 45 -6.39 -11.56 -10.00
CA ALA A 45 -7.53 -11.81 -9.11
C ALA A 45 -7.69 -10.74 -8.02
N LEU A 46 -6.71 -9.84 -7.87
CA LEU A 46 -6.72 -8.82 -6.83
C LEU A 46 -7.81 -7.77 -7.10
N LYS A 47 -8.71 -7.63 -6.14
CA LYS A 47 -9.71 -6.55 -6.11
C LYS A 47 -9.44 -5.70 -4.88
N ARG A 48 -9.39 -4.38 -5.06
CA ARG A 48 -9.17 -3.43 -3.97
C ARG A 48 -10.14 -2.26 -4.09
N ASP A 49 -10.79 -1.92 -2.99
CA ASP A 49 -11.58 -0.69 -2.92
C ASP A 49 -10.62 0.52 -2.92
N ILE A 50 -10.68 1.31 -3.99
CA ILE A 50 -9.84 2.49 -4.15
C ILE A 50 -10.28 3.67 -3.26
N ARG A 51 -11.47 3.59 -2.66
CA ARG A 51 -12.01 4.62 -1.76
C ARG A 51 -11.75 4.32 -0.29
N GLY A 52 -11.23 3.15 0.02
CA GLY A 52 -10.84 2.76 1.37
C GLY A 52 -9.45 3.25 1.76
N VAL A 53 -9.24 3.47 3.03
CA VAL A 53 -7.91 3.72 3.61
C VAL A 53 -7.36 2.41 4.15
N PHE A 54 -6.24 1.97 3.60
CA PHE A 54 -5.57 0.74 4.02
C PHE A 54 -4.47 1.04 5.03
N MET A 55 -4.49 0.32 6.15
CA MET A 55 -3.57 0.55 7.26
C MET A 55 -2.77 -0.71 7.59
N THR A 56 -1.47 -0.51 7.78
CA THR A 56 -0.53 -1.47 8.37
C THR A 56 0.09 -0.86 9.62
N ALA A 57 0.82 -1.66 10.41
CA ALA A 57 1.57 -1.14 11.56
C ALA A 57 2.57 -0.05 11.15
N SER A 58 3.29 -0.25 10.05
CA SER A 58 4.25 0.72 9.53
C SER A 58 3.58 2.00 9.05
N TRP A 59 2.43 1.89 8.37
CA TRP A 59 1.69 3.03 7.89
C TRP A 59 1.05 3.83 9.03
N ALA A 60 0.51 3.15 10.05
CA ALA A 60 0.01 3.79 11.26
C ALA A 60 1.14 4.55 12.00
N ALA A 61 2.31 3.94 12.15
CA ALA A 61 3.47 4.59 12.75
C ALA A 61 3.95 5.81 11.95
N TYR A 62 3.94 5.73 10.63
CA TYR A 62 4.25 6.87 9.75
C TYR A 62 3.23 8.00 9.92
N THR A 63 1.93 7.69 9.83
CA THR A 63 0.85 8.67 9.90
C THR A 63 0.80 9.35 11.27
N LYS A 64 1.05 8.61 12.34
CA LYS A 64 1.14 9.16 13.71
C LYS A 64 2.19 10.27 13.85
N ASN A 65 3.21 10.26 12.99
CA ASN A 65 4.24 11.30 12.97
C ASN A 65 3.99 12.38 11.90
N SER A 66 2.87 12.31 11.20
CA SER A 66 2.51 13.27 10.15
C SER A 66 1.67 14.44 10.66
N GLU A 67 1.51 15.46 9.81
CA GLU A 67 0.69 16.64 10.09
C GLU A 67 -0.83 16.38 10.09
N ILE A 68 -1.25 15.19 9.61
CA ILE A 68 -2.66 14.77 9.55
C ILE A 68 -3.02 13.77 10.65
N ASP A 69 -2.11 13.50 11.57
CA ASP A 69 -2.39 12.68 12.76
C ASP A 69 -3.49 13.30 13.61
N TYR A 70 -4.41 12.46 14.11
CA TYR A 70 -5.59 12.91 14.86
C TYR A 70 -5.20 13.77 16.06
N ASP A 71 -4.33 13.27 16.94
CA ASP A 71 -3.94 13.97 18.17
C ASP A 71 -3.16 15.26 17.86
N ARG A 72 -2.28 15.23 16.87
CA ARG A 72 -1.52 16.41 16.44
C ARG A 72 -2.42 17.50 15.85
N VAL A 73 -3.40 17.14 15.04
CA VAL A 73 -4.38 18.08 14.50
C VAL A 73 -5.19 18.71 15.62
N ILE A 74 -5.68 17.91 16.57
CA ILE A 74 -6.44 18.40 17.74
C ILE A 74 -5.58 19.34 18.60
N ALA A 75 -4.32 18.95 18.88
CA ALA A 75 -3.39 19.78 19.66
C ALA A 75 -3.09 21.13 18.99
N ARG A 76 -2.93 21.14 17.66
CA ARG A 76 -2.59 22.34 16.87
C ARG A 76 -3.77 23.29 16.68
N MET A 77 -4.96 22.76 16.39
CA MET A 77 -6.12 23.55 15.96
C MET A 77 -7.17 23.74 17.05
N GLY A 78 -7.06 23.01 18.17
CA GLY A 78 -8.11 22.87 19.16
C GLY A 78 -9.15 21.82 18.76
N LYS A 79 -9.93 21.36 19.74
CA LYS A 79 -10.81 20.18 19.59
C LYS A 79 -11.83 20.34 18.45
N GLU A 80 -12.59 21.44 18.45
CA GLU A 80 -13.67 21.63 17.47
C GLU A 80 -13.12 21.86 16.04
N ALA A 81 -12.23 22.84 15.86
CA ALA A 81 -11.67 23.13 14.56
C ALA A 81 -10.86 21.96 13.98
N GLY A 82 -10.14 21.21 14.82
CA GLY A 82 -9.40 20.03 14.43
C GLY A 82 -10.31 18.88 13.94
N ARG A 83 -11.40 18.62 14.68
CA ARG A 83 -12.41 17.62 14.25
C ARG A 83 -13.05 18.01 12.92
N ASP A 84 -13.42 19.26 12.73
CA ASP A 84 -14.00 19.73 11.48
C ASP A 84 -13.01 19.68 10.31
N TYR A 85 -11.74 19.95 10.57
CA TYR A 85 -10.68 19.77 9.57
C TYR A 85 -10.56 18.31 9.15
N LEU A 86 -10.49 17.37 10.10
CA LEU A 86 -10.39 15.93 9.82
C LEU A 86 -11.64 15.40 9.11
N ARG A 87 -12.85 15.82 9.50
CA ARG A 87 -14.09 15.44 8.78
C ARG A 87 -14.04 15.88 7.31
N ARG A 88 -13.54 17.08 7.03
CA ARG A 88 -13.40 17.56 5.64
C ARG A 88 -12.33 16.80 4.88
N LEU A 89 -11.19 16.52 5.52
CA LEU A 89 -10.08 15.77 4.91
C LEU A 89 -10.53 14.37 4.50
N TYR A 90 -11.21 13.67 5.38
CA TYR A 90 -11.64 12.28 5.20
C TYR A 90 -13.10 12.14 4.71
N ARG A 91 -13.74 13.20 4.23
CA ARG A 91 -15.18 13.23 3.87
C ARG A 91 -15.65 12.16 2.88
N LEU A 92 -14.74 11.63 2.06
CA LEU A 92 -15.04 10.59 1.06
C LEU A 92 -14.72 9.18 1.54
N ILE A 93 -14.05 9.06 2.68
CA ILE A 93 -13.67 7.76 3.24
C ILE A 93 -14.89 7.17 3.96
N ARG A 94 -15.16 5.90 3.69
CA ARG A 94 -16.22 5.12 4.32
C ARG A 94 -15.68 3.89 5.04
N ASP A 95 -14.48 3.46 4.68
CA ASP A 95 -13.90 2.22 5.16
C ASP A 95 -12.42 2.39 5.48
N PHE A 96 -12.02 1.90 6.64
CA PHE A 96 -10.62 1.64 6.99
C PHE A 96 -10.38 0.14 6.97
N TYR A 97 -9.43 -0.28 6.16
CA TYR A 97 -9.03 -1.68 6.02
C TYR A 97 -7.70 -1.92 6.76
N LEU A 98 -7.73 -2.75 7.79
CA LEU A 98 -6.52 -3.16 8.52
C LEU A 98 -5.96 -4.42 7.85
N ILE A 99 -4.77 -4.34 7.26
CA ILE A 99 -4.17 -5.46 6.55
C ILE A 99 -3.52 -6.40 7.56
N ASP A 100 -4.05 -7.60 7.69
CA ASP A 100 -3.47 -8.65 8.52
C ASP A 100 -2.53 -9.53 7.67
N THR A 101 -1.22 -9.34 7.85
CA THR A 101 -0.20 -10.18 7.23
C THR A 101 0.26 -11.33 8.15
N GLY A 102 -0.25 -11.40 9.38
CA GLY A 102 0.24 -12.31 10.40
C GLY A 102 1.62 -11.98 10.98
N CYS A 103 2.24 -10.88 10.54
CA CYS A 103 3.61 -10.51 10.93
C CYS A 103 3.68 -9.46 12.05
N TYR A 104 2.54 -8.94 12.50
CA TYR A 104 2.45 -7.92 13.56
C TYR A 104 1.10 -7.97 14.28
N ASP A 105 1.03 -7.36 15.47
CA ASP A 105 -0.20 -7.23 16.25
C ASP A 105 -1.09 -6.11 15.67
N LEU A 106 -2.33 -6.44 15.33
CA LEU A 106 -3.31 -5.48 14.79
C LEU A 106 -3.87 -4.52 15.83
N ARG A 107 -3.91 -4.91 17.11
CA ARG A 107 -4.53 -4.11 18.17
C ARG A 107 -4.02 -2.66 18.26
N PRO A 108 -2.70 -2.38 18.16
CA PRO A 108 -2.22 -1.00 18.12
C PRO A 108 -2.68 -0.21 16.87
N VAL A 109 -2.84 -0.89 15.73
CA VAL A 109 -3.31 -0.27 14.48
C VAL A 109 -4.80 0.09 14.59
N GLU A 110 -5.59 -0.83 15.13
CA GLU A 110 -7.02 -0.64 15.41
C GLU A 110 -7.24 0.52 16.38
N ALA A 111 -6.52 0.51 17.50
CA ALA A 111 -6.58 1.59 18.51
C ALA A 111 -6.20 2.95 17.93
N TYR A 112 -5.24 2.99 16.98
CA TYR A 112 -4.84 4.22 16.28
C TYR A 112 -5.92 4.73 15.34
N VAL A 113 -6.58 3.84 14.61
CA VAL A 113 -7.59 4.21 13.59
C VAL A 113 -8.94 4.56 14.23
N ALA A 114 -9.30 3.94 15.34
CA ALA A 114 -10.62 4.03 15.95
C ALA A 114 -11.14 5.47 16.17
N PRO A 115 -10.38 6.42 16.74
CA PRO A 115 -10.88 7.80 16.96
C PRO A 115 -11.21 8.52 15.66
N LEU A 116 -10.44 8.25 14.58
CA LEU A 116 -10.68 8.85 13.28
C LEU A 116 -11.87 8.21 12.58
N ALA A 117 -11.97 6.88 12.62
CA ALA A 117 -13.09 6.15 12.05
C ALA A 117 -14.42 6.56 12.70
N GLU A 118 -14.46 6.67 14.03
CA GLU A 118 -15.62 7.20 14.77
C GLU A 118 -15.97 8.62 14.34
N LEU A 119 -14.96 9.49 14.23
CA LEU A 119 -15.15 10.89 13.85
C LEU A 119 -15.82 11.06 12.48
N VAL A 120 -15.46 10.20 11.51
CA VAL A 120 -15.93 10.31 10.12
C VAL A 120 -17.03 9.27 9.78
N GLU A 121 -17.51 8.53 10.78
CA GLU A 121 -18.54 7.50 10.65
C GLU A 121 -18.17 6.43 9.60
N ALA A 122 -16.89 6.04 9.60
CA ALA A 122 -16.37 5.01 8.72
C ALA A 122 -16.31 3.64 9.42
N SER A 123 -16.46 2.57 8.64
CA SER A 123 -16.27 1.20 9.14
C SER A 123 -14.77 0.88 9.32
N VAL A 124 -14.48 -0.09 10.19
CA VAL A 124 -13.13 -0.66 10.33
C VAL A 124 -13.23 -2.15 10.08
N THR A 125 -12.49 -2.64 9.09
CA THR A 125 -12.54 -4.05 8.66
C THR A 125 -11.14 -4.62 8.55
N VAL A 126 -10.91 -5.78 9.16
CA VAL A 126 -9.67 -6.53 8.98
C VAL A 126 -9.73 -7.30 7.66
N VAL A 127 -8.70 -7.15 6.84
CA VAL A 127 -8.56 -7.85 5.56
C VAL A 127 -7.27 -8.67 5.54
N PRO A 128 -7.27 -9.87 4.95
CA PRO A 128 -6.07 -10.68 4.85
C PRO A 128 -5.03 -10.02 3.94
N GLY A 129 -3.77 -10.08 4.35
CA GLY A 129 -2.60 -9.69 3.58
C GLY A 129 -1.73 -10.91 3.24
N PRO A 130 -2.10 -11.75 2.27
CA PRO A 130 -1.43 -13.01 1.99
C PRO A 130 -0.04 -12.85 1.37
N CYS A 131 0.35 -11.66 0.95
CA CYS A 131 1.68 -11.32 0.43
C CYS A 131 2.16 -12.25 -0.72
N GLY A 132 1.24 -12.70 -1.59
CA GLY A 132 1.53 -13.72 -2.61
C GLY A 132 2.68 -13.35 -3.55
N ILE A 133 2.78 -12.09 -3.94
CA ILE A 133 3.91 -11.57 -4.75
C ILE A 133 5.24 -11.74 -4.01
N LEU A 134 5.31 -11.45 -2.72
CA LEU A 134 6.55 -11.63 -1.94
C LEU A 134 6.91 -13.11 -1.82
N HIS A 135 5.92 -13.98 -1.63
CA HIS A 135 6.14 -15.43 -1.60
C HIS A 135 6.67 -15.97 -2.95
N LYS A 136 6.12 -15.48 -4.07
CA LYS A 136 6.62 -15.84 -5.40
C LYS A 136 8.07 -15.38 -5.60
N MET A 137 8.38 -14.12 -5.25
CA MET A 137 9.74 -13.58 -5.36
C MET A 137 10.74 -14.40 -4.51
N ALA A 138 10.39 -14.68 -3.25
CA ALA A 138 11.24 -15.45 -2.35
C ALA A 138 11.47 -16.89 -2.84
N ALA A 139 10.46 -17.49 -3.49
CA ALA A 139 10.52 -18.83 -4.06
C ALA A 139 11.15 -18.87 -5.48
N GLY A 140 11.51 -17.71 -6.06
CA GLY A 140 11.99 -17.64 -7.44
C GLY A 140 10.93 -17.99 -8.50
N ARG A 141 9.66 -18.02 -8.13
CA ARG A 141 8.52 -18.28 -9.05
C ARG A 141 8.15 -17.00 -9.79
N ILE A 142 8.70 -16.81 -10.97
CA ILE A 142 8.47 -15.63 -11.78
C ILE A 142 7.57 -16.02 -12.95
N ASP A 143 6.41 -15.37 -13.03
CA ASP A 143 5.34 -15.61 -14.00
C ASP A 143 4.82 -14.29 -14.58
N GLU A 144 3.61 -14.30 -15.16
CA GLU A 144 2.95 -13.14 -15.77
C GLU A 144 2.71 -11.96 -14.81
N ASP A 145 2.75 -12.18 -13.50
CA ASP A 145 2.62 -11.12 -12.49
C ASP A 145 3.86 -10.23 -12.37
N PHE A 146 4.91 -10.52 -13.14
CA PHE A 146 6.17 -9.78 -13.13
C PHE A 146 6.52 -9.19 -14.49
N LEU A 147 7.13 -8.01 -14.46
CA LEU A 147 7.95 -7.50 -15.55
C LEU A 147 9.34 -8.11 -15.46
N ILE A 148 9.83 -8.63 -16.57
CA ILE A 148 11.21 -9.11 -16.71
C ILE A 148 11.85 -8.26 -17.78
N LEU A 149 12.93 -7.59 -17.43
CA LEU A 149 13.69 -6.70 -18.29
C LEU A 149 15.09 -7.26 -18.49
N SER A 150 15.49 -7.43 -19.72
CA SER A 150 16.87 -7.78 -20.07
C SER A 150 17.82 -6.61 -19.79
N PRO A 151 19.13 -6.87 -19.68
CA PRO A 151 20.12 -5.81 -19.56
C PRO A 151 19.93 -4.72 -20.63
N GLY A 152 19.91 -3.46 -20.19
CA GLY A 152 19.73 -2.31 -21.07
C GLY A 152 18.28 -1.92 -21.37
N GLU A 153 17.30 -2.78 -21.11
CA GLU A 153 15.88 -2.44 -21.30
C GLU A 153 15.39 -1.46 -20.24
N THR A 154 14.34 -0.72 -20.57
CA THR A 154 13.77 0.33 -19.72
C THR A 154 12.36 -0.05 -19.27
N VAL A 155 12.04 0.20 -18.00
CA VAL A 155 10.71 -0.04 -17.42
C VAL A 155 9.67 0.81 -18.15
N PRO A 156 8.67 0.19 -18.83
CA PRO A 156 7.61 0.92 -19.52
C PRO A 156 6.63 1.55 -18.51
N LYS A 157 6.02 2.67 -18.89
CA LYS A 157 5.04 3.38 -18.05
C LYS A 157 3.76 2.57 -17.79
N ASP A 158 3.38 1.74 -18.75
CA ASP A 158 2.17 0.90 -18.76
C ASP A 158 2.44 -0.56 -18.34
N GLY A 159 3.61 -0.84 -17.80
CA GLY A 159 4.01 -2.19 -17.37
C GLY A 159 3.31 -2.71 -16.12
N PHE A 160 2.50 -1.90 -15.44
CA PHE A 160 1.87 -2.19 -14.16
C PHE A 160 0.36 -2.32 -14.29
N LEU A 161 -0.30 -2.89 -13.27
CA LEU A 161 -1.76 -2.89 -13.22
C LEU A 161 -2.30 -1.46 -13.37
N PRO A 162 -3.39 -1.25 -14.12
CA PRO A 162 -4.01 0.06 -14.23
C PRO A 162 -4.55 0.53 -12.88
N ASN A 163 -4.45 1.83 -12.63
CA ASN A 163 -5.20 2.47 -11.56
C ASN A 163 -6.69 2.47 -11.97
N VAL A 164 -7.48 1.68 -11.27
CA VAL A 164 -8.93 1.53 -11.55
C VAL A 164 -9.69 2.55 -10.71
#